data_7a29020daf742766e12d2ab81da3fc63
#
_entry.id   7a29020daf742766e12d2ab81da3fc63
#
_cell.length_a   1.000
_cell.length_b   1.000
_cell.length_c   1.000
_cell.angle_alpha   90.00
_cell.angle_beta   90.00
_cell.angle_gamma   90.00
#
_symmetry.space_group_name_H-M   'P 1'
#
loop_
_entity.id
_entity.type
_entity.pdbx_description
1 polymer ?
#
loop_
_entity_poly.entity_id
_entity_poly.type
_entity_poly.pdbx_seq_one_letter_code
_entity_poly.pdbx_strand_id
1 'polypeptide(L)'
;MKNDELCPCASGKTFGQCCGPVLNGERKAETAVELMRARYSAYAIGDVKFLFASSGPEVRAEFDEKTTRDWSTSAQWQGLDVLATDKGEKDDDEGYVSFVAHYSANGQQCEHRESSYFKKIDGEWRFIDGEIETNEPYRREEPKVGRNDPCPCGSGKKYKKCCGKGQ
;
A
#
# COMPACT_ATOMS: atom_id res chain seq x y z
N MET A 1 -21.23 3.65 -8.75
CA MET A 1 -20.50 4.86 -9.15
C MET A 1 -20.81 5.18 -10.61
N LYS A 2 -20.93 6.46 -10.94
CA LYS A 2 -21.23 6.89 -12.34
C LYS A 2 -19.92 7.16 -13.09
N ASN A 3 -19.95 6.99 -14.42
CA ASN A 3 -18.75 7.14 -15.25
C ASN A 3 -18.18 8.57 -15.30
N ASP A 4 -18.99 9.58 -15.01
CA ASP A 4 -18.63 11.01 -15.00
C ASP A 4 -18.12 11.52 -13.63
N GLU A 5 -18.24 10.70 -12.57
CA GLU A 5 -17.71 11.02 -11.26
C GLU A 5 -16.18 10.86 -11.22
N LEU A 6 -15.48 11.62 -10.36
CA LEU A 6 -14.03 11.45 -10.18
C LEU A 6 -13.72 10.04 -9.68
N CYS A 7 -12.63 9.46 -10.21
CA CYS A 7 -12.23 8.12 -9.82
C CYS A 7 -11.76 8.09 -8.36
N PRO A 8 -12.22 7.12 -7.54
CA PRO A 8 -11.81 7.00 -6.14
C PRO A 8 -10.29 6.88 -5.95
N CYS A 9 -9.59 6.35 -6.96
CA CYS A 9 -8.13 6.18 -6.90
C CYS A 9 -7.33 7.49 -6.95
N ALA A 10 -7.99 8.64 -6.90
CA ALA A 10 -7.39 9.98 -6.90
C ALA A 10 -6.44 10.26 -8.09
N SER A 11 -6.66 9.61 -9.25
CA SER A 11 -5.88 9.87 -10.46
C SER A 11 -6.19 11.21 -11.14
N GLY A 12 -7.22 11.94 -10.68
CA GLY A 12 -7.73 13.14 -11.32
C GLY A 12 -8.60 12.90 -12.56
N LYS A 13 -8.72 11.64 -13.02
CA LYS A 13 -9.59 11.25 -14.14
C LYS A 13 -10.98 10.88 -13.64
N THR A 14 -11.98 10.87 -14.54
CA THR A 14 -13.29 10.31 -14.22
C THR A 14 -13.22 8.78 -14.12
N PHE A 15 -14.17 8.18 -13.40
CA PHE A 15 -14.23 6.72 -13.21
C PHE A 15 -14.29 5.97 -14.54
N GLY A 16 -15.12 6.43 -15.49
CA GLY A 16 -15.23 5.84 -16.82
C GLY A 16 -13.97 5.96 -17.70
N GLN A 17 -13.08 6.91 -17.38
CA GLN A 17 -11.79 7.08 -18.07
C GLN A 17 -10.60 6.47 -17.31
N CYS A 18 -10.85 5.84 -16.17
CA CYS A 18 -9.82 5.33 -15.28
C CYS A 18 -10.09 3.87 -14.90
N CYS A 19 -10.58 3.63 -13.69
CA CYS A 19 -10.76 2.27 -13.16
C CYS A 19 -12.05 1.58 -13.66
N GLY A 20 -13.07 2.32 -14.07
CA GLY A 20 -14.35 1.77 -14.49
C GLY A 20 -14.24 0.68 -15.56
N PRO A 21 -13.58 0.92 -16.70
CA PRO A 21 -13.45 -0.09 -17.76
C PRO A 21 -12.75 -1.37 -17.31
N VAL A 22 -11.80 -1.29 -16.37
CA VAL A 22 -11.13 -2.47 -15.81
C VAL A 22 -12.04 -3.21 -14.84
N LEU A 23 -12.75 -2.49 -13.97
CA LEU A 23 -13.70 -3.07 -13.01
C LEU A 23 -14.89 -3.74 -13.68
N ASN A 24 -15.41 -3.12 -14.75
CA ASN A 24 -16.54 -3.65 -15.51
C ASN A 24 -16.15 -4.77 -16.49
N GLY A 25 -14.84 -5.10 -16.61
CA GLY A 25 -14.34 -6.13 -17.51
C GLY A 25 -14.37 -5.71 -19.00
N GLU A 26 -14.53 -4.43 -19.31
CA GLU A 26 -14.50 -3.90 -20.68
C GLU A 26 -13.09 -3.98 -21.28
N ARG A 27 -12.07 -3.86 -20.42
CA ARG A 27 -10.66 -4.11 -20.75
C ARG A 27 -9.89 -4.69 -19.56
N LYS A 28 -8.75 -5.31 -19.83
CA LYS A 28 -7.81 -5.74 -18.82
C LYS A 28 -6.92 -4.58 -18.39
N ALA A 29 -6.38 -4.63 -17.17
CA ALA A 29 -5.31 -3.73 -16.76
C ALA A 29 -4.06 -4.02 -17.60
N GLU A 30 -3.43 -2.98 -18.15
CA GLU A 30 -2.21 -3.12 -18.95
C GLU A 30 -0.94 -3.13 -18.10
N THR A 31 -0.99 -2.49 -16.91
CA THR A 31 0.14 -2.40 -15.98
C THR A 31 -0.26 -2.82 -14.56
N ALA A 32 0.74 -3.14 -13.73
CA ALA A 32 0.54 -3.42 -12.32
C ALA A 32 -0.11 -2.23 -11.58
N VAL A 33 0.30 -1.00 -11.91
CA VAL A 33 -0.27 0.23 -11.34
C VAL A 33 -1.75 0.38 -11.70
N GLU A 34 -2.14 0.09 -12.94
CA GLU A 34 -3.55 0.12 -13.32
C GLU A 34 -4.38 -0.88 -12.51
N LEU A 35 -3.86 -2.11 -12.33
CA LEU A 35 -4.54 -3.10 -11.49
C LEU A 35 -4.63 -2.63 -10.05
N MET A 36 -3.53 -2.06 -9.47
CA MET A 36 -3.54 -1.53 -8.10
C MET A 36 -4.62 -0.44 -7.93
N ARG A 37 -4.68 0.53 -8.84
CA ARG A 37 -5.70 1.58 -8.82
C ARG A 37 -7.12 1.03 -8.95
N ALA A 38 -7.33 0.02 -9.79
CA ALA A 38 -8.63 -0.65 -9.94
C ALA A 38 -9.01 -1.40 -8.66
N ARG A 39 -8.08 -2.10 -7.99
CA ARG A 39 -8.30 -2.78 -6.71
C ARG A 39 -8.65 -1.79 -5.59
N TYR A 40 -7.91 -0.67 -5.50
CA TYR A 40 -8.27 0.41 -4.56
C TYR A 40 -9.70 0.91 -4.81
N SER A 41 -10.05 1.19 -6.07
CA SER A 41 -11.40 1.63 -6.43
C SER A 41 -12.45 0.56 -6.12
N ALA A 42 -12.11 -0.72 -6.26
CA ALA A 42 -12.98 -1.84 -5.88
C ALA A 42 -13.27 -1.84 -4.37
N TYR A 43 -12.25 -1.60 -3.53
CA TYR A 43 -12.48 -1.38 -2.08
C TYR A 43 -13.40 -0.20 -1.84
N ALA A 44 -13.15 0.94 -2.49
CA ALA A 44 -13.93 2.16 -2.29
C ALA A 44 -15.41 2.03 -2.67
N ILE A 45 -15.76 1.17 -3.64
CA ILE A 45 -17.14 0.95 -4.08
C ILE A 45 -17.75 -0.38 -3.58
N GLY A 46 -16.98 -1.18 -2.83
CA GLY A 46 -17.45 -2.46 -2.28
C GLY A 46 -17.51 -3.61 -3.28
N ASP A 47 -16.74 -3.56 -4.36
CA ASP A 47 -16.69 -4.65 -5.36
C ASP A 47 -15.72 -5.77 -4.92
N VAL A 48 -16.16 -6.54 -3.95
CA VAL A 48 -15.41 -7.68 -3.40
C VAL A 48 -15.18 -8.78 -4.44
N LYS A 49 -16.08 -8.90 -5.42
CA LYS A 49 -15.94 -9.89 -6.51
C LYS A 49 -14.74 -9.58 -7.37
N PHE A 50 -14.53 -8.31 -7.71
CA PHE A 50 -13.34 -7.89 -8.45
C PHE A 50 -12.06 -8.11 -7.63
N LEU A 51 -12.07 -7.82 -6.33
CA LEU A 51 -10.92 -8.07 -5.45
C LEU A 51 -10.53 -9.55 -5.47
N PHE A 52 -11.47 -10.45 -5.31
CA PHE A 52 -11.26 -11.89 -5.45
C PHE A 52 -10.74 -12.27 -6.84
N ALA A 53 -11.43 -11.83 -7.89
CA ALA A 53 -11.09 -12.20 -9.27
C ALA A 53 -9.69 -11.70 -9.69
N SER A 54 -9.27 -10.54 -9.21
CA SER A 54 -7.97 -9.92 -9.52
C SER A 54 -6.81 -10.43 -8.66
N SER A 55 -7.06 -11.33 -7.73
CA SER A 55 -6.04 -11.97 -6.89
C SER A 55 -5.48 -13.24 -7.53
N GLY A 56 -4.25 -13.60 -7.18
CA GLY A 56 -3.61 -14.86 -7.57
C GLY A 56 -4.23 -16.08 -6.87
N PRO A 57 -3.89 -17.29 -7.32
CA PRO A 57 -4.50 -18.53 -6.80
C PRO A 57 -4.33 -18.71 -5.28
N GLU A 58 -3.14 -18.42 -4.76
CA GLU A 58 -2.82 -18.56 -3.33
C GLU A 58 -3.62 -17.59 -2.48
N VAL A 59 -3.69 -16.32 -2.89
CA VAL A 59 -4.49 -15.29 -2.23
C VAL A 59 -5.99 -15.63 -2.26
N ARG A 60 -6.48 -16.22 -3.38
CA ARG A 60 -7.87 -16.65 -3.48
C ARG A 60 -8.20 -17.81 -2.54
N ALA A 61 -7.25 -18.71 -2.31
CA ALA A 61 -7.45 -19.85 -1.42
C ALA A 61 -7.70 -19.43 0.04
N GLU A 62 -7.11 -18.29 0.44
CA GLU A 62 -7.23 -17.72 1.78
C GLU A 62 -8.20 -16.51 1.84
N PHE A 63 -8.87 -16.19 0.74
CA PHE A 63 -9.68 -15.00 0.63
C PHE A 63 -10.93 -15.07 1.52
N ASP A 64 -11.01 -14.16 2.50
CA ASP A 64 -12.19 -13.98 3.35
C ASP A 64 -13.07 -12.85 2.78
N GLU A 65 -14.13 -13.25 2.08
CA GLU A 65 -15.09 -12.31 1.49
C GLU A 65 -15.75 -11.43 2.55
N LYS A 66 -16.08 -12.00 3.72
CA LYS A 66 -16.77 -11.27 4.79
C LYS A 66 -15.87 -10.18 5.36
N THR A 67 -14.67 -10.53 5.75
CA THR A 67 -13.68 -9.57 6.30
C THR A 67 -13.35 -8.48 5.29
N THR A 68 -13.15 -8.84 4.02
CA THR A 68 -12.90 -7.88 2.93
C THR A 68 -14.06 -6.91 2.75
N ARG A 69 -15.31 -7.40 2.77
CA ARG A 69 -16.52 -6.60 2.67
C ARG A 69 -16.67 -5.67 3.86
N ASP A 70 -16.50 -6.18 5.07
CA ASP A 70 -16.63 -5.41 6.30
C ASP A 70 -15.64 -4.24 6.31
N TRP A 71 -14.38 -4.46 5.93
CA TRP A 71 -13.38 -3.39 5.81
C TRP A 71 -13.74 -2.39 4.71
N SER A 72 -14.10 -2.87 3.52
CA SER A 72 -14.50 -2.04 2.39
C SER A 72 -15.63 -1.08 2.74
N THR A 73 -16.64 -1.54 3.49
CA THR A 73 -17.85 -0.78 3.82
C THR A 73 -17.74 0.07 5.09
N SER A 74 -16.86 -0.30 6.04
CA SER A 74 -16.66 0.45 7.28
C SER A 74 -15.71 1.63 7.13
N ALA A 75 -14.84 1.61 6.12
CA ALA A 75 -13.91 2.67 5.82
C ALA A 75 -14.53 3.73 4.88
N GLN A 76 -14.22 4.99 5.12
CA GLN A 76 -14.47 6.08 4.16
C GLN A 76 -13.19 6.33 3.38
N TRP A 77 -13.14 5.85 2.15
CA TRP A 77 -11.98 5.93 1.27
C TRP A 77 -11.78 7.35 0.75
N GLN A 78 -10.53 7.86 0.80
CA GLN A 78 -10.20 9.27 0.55
C GLN A 78 -9.18 9.48 -0.57
N GLY A 79 -8.53 8.44 -1.04
CA GLY A 79 -7.59 8.49 -2.15
C GLY A 79 -6.44 7.51 -2.02
N LEU A 80 -5.69 7.38 -3.11
CA LEU A 80 -4.53 6.50 -3.25
C LEU A 80 -3.35 7.30 -3.78
N ASP A 81 -2.25 7.31 -3.04
CA ASP A 81 -0.95 7.80 -3.50
C ASP A 81 -0.07 6.63 -3.90
N VAL A 82 0.34 6.58 -5.17
CA VAL A 82 1.36 5.64 -5.64
C VAL A 82 2.72 6.29 -5.39
N LEU A 83 3.54 5.66 -4.55
CA LEU A 83 4.84 6.19 -4.11
C LEU A 83 5.97 5.78 -5.04
N ALA A 84 6.00 4.51 -5.42
CA ALA A 84 7.04 3.94 -6.27
C ALA A 84 6.52 2.73 -7.03
N THR A 85 7.17 2.45 -8.15
CA THR A 85 6.97 1.23 -8.95
C THR A 85 8.33 0.65 -9.29
N ASP A 86 8.42 -0.68 -9.29
CA ASP A 86 9.55 -1.41 -9.83
C ASP A 86 9.01 -2.45 -10.81
N LYS A 87 9.39 -2.33 -12.10
CA LYS A 87 8.76 -3.08 -13.19
C LYS A 87 7.24 -2.87 -13.25
N GLY A 88 6.49 -3.83 -13.82
CA GLY A 88 5.02 -3.81 -13.87
C GLY A 88 4.45 -3.02 -15.03
N GLU A 89 5.27 -2.66 -15.99
CA GLU A 89 4.85 -2.04 -17.25
C GLU A 89 4.21 -3.09 -18.20
N LYS A 90 3.73 -2.62 -19.34
CA LYS A 90 2.95 -3.44 -20.28
C LYS A 90 3.68 -4.71 -20.76
N ASP A 91 4.99 -4.62 -20.92
CA ASP A 91 5.82 -5.72 -21.44
C ASP A 91 6.45 -6.57 -20.32
N ASP A 92 6.28 -6.18 -19.07
CA ASP A 92 6.75 -6.95 -17.91
C ASP A 92 5.74 -8.04 -17.53
N ASP A 93 6.23 -9.12 -16.91
CA ASP A 93 5.43 -10.21 -16.39
C ASP A 93 5.24 -10.14 -14.87
N GLU A 94 5.99 -9.29 -14.20
CA GLU A 94 5.93 -9.04 -12.76
C GLU A 94 6.23 -7.58 -12.43
N GLY A 95 5.81 -7.13 -11.25
CA GLY A 95 6.10 -5.78 -10.80
C GLY A 95 5.65 -5.52 -9.37
N TYR A 96 6.23 -4.48 -8.78
CA TYR A 96 5.91 -4.01 -7.45
C TYR A 96 5.32 -2.60 -7.50
N VAL A 97 4.35 -2.35 -6.64
CA VAL A 97 3.73 -1.03 -6.47
C VAL A 97 3.68 -0.69 -4.99
N SER A 98 4.46 0.30 -4.57
CA SER A 98 4.39 0.84 -3.21
C SER A 98 3.40 2.01 -3.19
N PHE A 99 2.48 2.01 -2.24
CA PHE A 99 1.42 3.00 -2.17
C PHE A 99 0.98 3.32 -0.74
N VAL A 100 0.24 4.40 -0.61
CA VAL A 100 -0.54 4.76 0.58
C VAL A 100 -2.00 4.87 0.20
N ALA A 101 -2.85 4.10 0.87
CA ALA A 101 -4.28 4.26 0.80
C ALA A 101 -4.76 5.10 2.01
N HIS A 102 -5.44 6.21 1.72
CA HIS A 102 -5.99 7.10 2.73
C HIS A 102 -7.46 6.77 2.96
N TYR A 103 -7.83 6.64 4.21
CA TYR A 103 -9.22 6.39 4.60
C TYR A 103 -9.50 6.92 6.01
N SER A 104 -10.77 7.05 6.37
CA SER A 104 -11.14 7.28 7.76
C SER A 104 -12.00 6.12 8.27
N ALA A 105 -11.77 5.75 9.53
CA ALA A 105 -12.54 4.74 10.24
C ALA A 105 -12.85 5.24 11.65
N ASN A 106 -14.11 5.11 12.09
CA ASN A 106 -14.56 5.61 13.40
C ASN A 106 -14.22 7.10 13.67
N GLY A 107 -14.22 7.94 12.62
CA GLY A 107 -13.89 9.36 12.69
C GLY A 107 -12.39 9.66 12.80
N GLN A 108 -11.52 8.68 12.71
CA GLN A 108 -10.06 8.85 12.72
C GLN A 108 -9.50 8.70 11.30
N GLN A 109 -8.52 9.55 10.96
CA GLN A 109 -7.76 9.43 9.73
C GLN A 109 -6.77 8.28 9.85
N CYS A 110 -6.75 7.43 8.84
CA CYS A 110 -5.91 6.24 8.77
C CYS A 110 -5.15 6.19 7.44
N GLU A 111 -3.98 5.59 7.47
CA GLU A 111 -3.19 5.28 6.30
C GLU A 111 -2.87 3.79 6.28
N HIS A 112 -3.02 3.17 5.12
CA HIS A 112 -2.53 1.83 4.86
C HIS A 112 -1.39 1.94 3.85
N ARG A 113 -0.17 1.62 4.31
CA ARG A 113 1.05 1.62 3.50
C ARG A 113 1.41 0.20 3.16
N GLU A 114 1.62 -0.07 1.89
CA GLU A 114 1.90 -1.42 1.41
C GLU A 114 2.81 -1.37 0.18
N SER A 115 3.68 -2.36 0.06
CA SER A 115 4.37 -2.71 -1.18
C SER A 115 3.74 -3.99 -1.72
N SER A 116 2.94 -3.86 -2.77
CA SER A 116 2.21 -4.98 -3.39
C SER A 116 3.00 -5.58 -4.53
N TYR A 117 3.06 -6.91 -4.58
CA TYR A 117 3.60 -7.69 -5.68
C TYR A 117 2.51 -8.15 -6.64
N PHE A 118 2.73 -7.92 -7.91
CA PHE A 118 1.85 -8.31 -9.00
C PHE A 118 2.58 -9.19 -10.02
N LYS A 119 1.85 -10.12 -10.61
CA LYS A 119 2.36 -10.99 -11.67
C LYS A 119 1.30 -11.21 -12.75
N LYS A 120 1.73 -11.38 -14.00
CA LYS A 120 0.84 -11.85 -15.06
C LYS A 120 0.63 -13.36 -14.96
N ILE A 121 -0.62 -13.76 -14.90
CA ILE A 121 -1.07 -15.15 -14.97
C ILE A 121 -2.06 -15.23 -16.14
N ASP A 122 -1.78 -16.07 -17.11
CA ASP A 122 -2.57 -16.20 -18.34
C ASP A 122 -2.74 -14.85 -19.08
N GLY A 123 -1.69 -14.02 -19.07
CA GLY A 123 -1.67 -12.72 -19.72
C GLY A 123 -2.47 -11.61 -19.01
N GLU A 124 -2.90 -11.85 -17.77
CA GLU A 124 -3.60 -10.88 -16.95
C GLU A 124 -2.85 -10.60 -15.64
N TRP A 125 -2.74 -9.32 -15.28
CA TRP A 125 -2.18 -8.94 -13.99
C TRP A 125 -3.01 -9.48 -12.83
N ARG A 126 -2.34 -10.03 -11.80
CA ARG A 126 -2.92 -10.52 -10.55
C ARG A 126 -2.14 -9.99 -9.37
N PHE A 127 -2.85 -9.67 -8.30
CA PHE A 127 -2.24 -9.40 -7.00
C PHE A 127 -1.79 -10.74 -6.38
N ILE A 128 -0.52 -10.82 -5.99
CA ILE A 128 0.10 -12.05 -5.47
C ILE A 128 0.38 -11.95 -3.98
N ASP A 129 0.88 -10.80 -3.53
CA ASP A 129 1.25 -10.60 -2.13
C ASP A 129 1.36 -9.11 -1.81
N GLY A 130 1.32 -8.75 -0.54
CA GLY A 130 1.49 -7.39 -0.07
C GLY A 130 2.20 -7.34 1.27
N GLU A 131 3.31 -6.62 1.33
CA GLU A 131 4.03 -6.32 2.55
C GLU A 131 3.57 -4.99 3.12
N ILE A 132 2.93 -5.04 4.29
CA ILE A 132 2.45 -3.84 4.98
C ILE A 132 3.64 -3.15 5.64
N GLU A 133 3.90 -1.91 5.25
CA GLU A 133 4.89 -1.06 5.90
C GLU A 133 4.32 -0.56 7.24
N THR A 134 4.69 -1.21 8.33
CA THR A 134 4.40 -0.69 9.66
C THR A 134 5.31 0.49 9.93
N ASN A 135 4.74 1.65 10.29
CA ASN A 135 5.49 2.76 10.87
C ASN A 135 5.93 2.37 12.30
N GLU A 136 6.72 1.31 12.43
CA GLU A 136 7.41 1.10 13.70
C GLU A 136 8.45 2.21 13.84
N PRO A 137 8.38 3.01 14.91
CA PRO A 137 9.41 4.00 15.15
C PRO A 137 10.74 3.26 15.24
N TYR A 138 11.72 3.68 14.44
CA TYR A 138 13.07 3.15 14.45
C TYR A 138 13.57 3.02 15.90
N ARG A 139 13.50 1.83 16.46
CA ARG A 139 14.14 1.49 17.74
C ARG A 139 15.62 1.32 17.42
N ARG A 140 16.43 2.30 17.86
CA ARG A 140 17.88 2.13 17.83
C ARG A 140 18.21 0.87 18.60
N GLU A 141 18.94 -0.04 17.99
CA GLU A 141 19.43 -1.28 18.63
C GLU A 141 20.34 -1.00 19.82
N GLU A 142 20.97 0.17 19.85
CA GLU A 142 21.80 0.61 20.96
C GLU A 142 21.14 1.77 21.74
N PRO A 143 21.11 1.70 23.09
CA PRO A 143 20.61 2.79 23.92
C PRO A 143 21.46 4.05 23.67
N LYS A 144 20.79 5.20 23.53
CA LYS A 144 21.48 6.49 23.39
C LYS A 144 22.32 6.71 24.65
N VAL A 145 23.66 6.78 24.49
CA VAL A 145 24.57 7.10 25.60
C VAL A 145 24.19 8.47 26.16
N GLY A 146 23.75 8.48 27.39
CA GLY A 146 23.37 9.70 28.09
C GLY A 146 24.58 10.60 28.33
N ARG A 147 24.36 11.91 28.38
CA ARG A 147 25.42 12.92 28.57
C ARG A 147 26.28 12.66 29.81
N ASN A 148 25.69 12.02 30.85
CA ASN A 148 26.35 11.71 32.12
C ASN A 148 26.82 10.25 32.24
N ASP A 149 26.54 9.41 31.25
CA ASP A 149 26.92 7.99 31.28
C ASP A 149 28.44 7.81 31.06
N PRO A 150 29.00 6.67 31.46
CA PRO A 150 30.39 6.32 31.17
C PRO A 150 30.61 6.36 29.64
N CYS A 151 31.72 6.94 29.20
CA CYS A 151 32.03 7.03 27.77
C CYS A 151 32.31 5.61 27.21
N PRO A 152 31.67 5.23 26.10
CA PRO A 152 31.85 3.89 25.50
C PRO A 152 33.28 3.66 24.97
N CYS A 153 34.09 4.71 24.87
CA CYS A 153 35.50 4.56 24.49
C CYS A 153 36.41 3.94 25.57
N GLY A 154 35.87 3.57 26.75
CA GLY A 154 36.62 2.94 27.82
C GLY A 154 37.49 3.89 28.66
N SER A 155 37.41 5.21 28.47
CA SER A 155 38.23 6.20 29.17
C SER A 155 37.89 6.42 30.64
N GLY A 156 36.82 5.81 31.16
CA GLY A 156 36.32 6.02 32.52
C GLY A 156 35.69 7.40 32.77
N LYS A 157 35.69 8.30 31.78
CA LYS A 157 35.11 9.65 31.91
C LYS A 157 33.64 9.65 31.46
N LYS A 158 32.86 10.61 31.99
CA LYS A 158 31.49 10.83 31.50
C LYS A 158 31.50 11.23 30.05
N TYR A 159 30.53 10.76 29.25
CA TYR A 159 30.42 11.02 27.79
C TYR A 159 30.61 12.49 27.42
N LYS A 160 29.91 13.41 28.12
CA LYS A 160 30.02 14.88 27.93
C LYS A 160 31.44 15.45 28.17
N LYS A 161 32.30 14.73 28.90
CA LYS A 161 33.68 15.17 29.20
C LYS A 161 34.72 14.40 28.37
N CYS A 162 34.28 13.57 27.41
CA CYS A 162 35.11 12.74 26.56
C CYS A 162 34.65 12.86 25.09
N CYS A 163 34.10 11.81 24.47
CA CYS A 163 33.72 11.80 23.06
C CYS A 163 32.50 12.70 22.74
N GLY A 164 31.71 13.06 23.74
CA GLY A 164 30.59 14.00 23.61
C GLY A 164 30.97 15.48 23.85
N LYS A 165 32.25 15.82 23.87
CA LYS A 165 32.73 17.19 24.06
C LYS A 165 32.71 17.93 22.73
N GLY A 166 31.63 18.68 22.47
CA GLY A 166 31.48 19.47 21.24
C GLY A 166 30.25 19.15 20.38
N GLN A 167 29.31 18.33 20.91
CA GLN A 167 27.96 18.18 20.34
C GLN A 167 26.92 18.91 21.18
#